data_512a9d56801f97972fd5d8ac64e0de72
#
_entry.id   512a9d56801f97972fd5d8ac64e0de72
#
_cell.length_a   1.000
_cell.length_b   1.000
_cell.length_c   1.000
_cell.angle_alpha   90.00
_cell.angle_beta   90.00
_cell.angle_gamma   90.00
#
_symmetry.space_group_name_H-M   'P 1'
#
loop_
_entity.id
_entity.type
_entity.pdbx_description
1 polymer ?
#
loop_
_entity_poly.entity_id
_entity_poly.type
_entity_poly.pdbx_seq_one_letter_code
_entity_poly.pdbx_strand_id
1 'polypeptide(L)'
;MKKAVLIFSGGLDSVCTATYLRSKYELYGITFSYGQKANQEIRMARHFAKILNLKDHKNANIEFMKDLYARTNALTNSKIKIPEKFDYTIVVPIRNAVFLSIASAWAFAIGATLVAYGAHKGDKQYPDCRPEFSRKLGEAFNSGEIDGIQLGLRKKITV
;
A
#
# COMPACT_ATOMS: atom_id res chain seq x y z
N MET A 1 -17.84 -5.81 12.48
CA MET A 1 -17.38 -5.86 11.07
C MET A 1 -15.99 -6.48 11.03
N LYS A 2 -15.61 -7.11 9.89
CA LYS A 2 -14.23 -7.51 9.66
C LYS A 2 -13.36 -6.26 9.48
N LYS A 3 -12.07 -6.36 9.81
CA LYS A 3 -11.12 -5.24 9.64
C LYS A 3 -10.36 -5.37 8.33
N ALA A 4 -10.08 -4.23 7.70
CA ALA A 4 -9.19 -4.15 6.54
C ALA A 4 -8.17 -3.03 6.72
N VAL A 5 -6.93 -3.30 6.32
CA VAL A 5 -5.88 -2.28 6.19
C VAL A 5 -5.78 -1.86 4.73
N LEU A 6 -5.83 -0.56 4.49
CA LEU A 6 -5.76 0.04 3.16
C LEU A 6 -4.51 0.90 3.04
N ILE A 7 -3.70 0.67 2.00
CA ILE A 7 -2.68 1.63 1.58
C ILE A 7 -3.41 2.84 1.01
N PHE A 8 -3.32 3.96 1.73
CA PHE A 8 -4.20 5.11 1.53
C PHE A 8 -3.40 6.38 1.24
N SER A 9 -3.23 6.68 -0.04
CA SER A 9 -2.50 7.87 -0.49
C SER A 9 -3.36 9.15 -0.47
N GLY A 10 -4.69 9.03 -0.39
CA GLY A 10 -5.62 10.16 -0.57
C GLY A 10 -5.83 10.54 -2.05
N GLY A 11 -5.19 9.84 -2.98
CA GLY A 11 -5.48 9.93 -4.41
C GLY A 11 -6.76 9.19 -4.79
N LEU A 12 -7.26 9.45 -6.01
CA LEU A 12 -8.55 8.97 -6.50
C LEU A 12 -8.75 7.46 -6.29
N ASP A 13 -7.80 6.63 -6.70
CA ASP A 13 -7.94 5.18 -6.63
C ASP A 13 -8.05 4.68 -5.18
N SER A 14 -7.24 5.22 -4.28
CA SER A 14 -7.28 4.85 -2.86
C SER A 14 -8.58 5.30 -2.18
N VAL A 15 -9.11 6.47 -2.54
CA VAL A 15 -10.39 6.99 -2.03
C VAL A 15 -11.57 6.16 -2.57
N CYS A 16 -11.56 5.81 -3.85
CA CYS A 16 -12.56 4.91 -4.45
C CYS A 16 -12.53 3.53 -3.78
N THR A 17 -11.35 2.95 -3.57
CA THR A 17 -11.18 1.67 -2.90
C THR A 17 -11.72 1.72 -1.46
N ALA A 18 -11.39 2.77 -0.70
CA ALA A 18 -11.91 2.98 0.65
C ALA A 18 -13.44 3.10 0.66
N THR A 19 -14.00 3.88 -0.27
CA THR A 19 -15.45 4.08 -0.41
C THR A 19 -16.17 2.76 -0.69
N TYR A 20 -15.61 1.92 -1.54
CA TYR A 20 -16.15 0.59 -1.85
C TYR A 20 -16.09 -0.37 -0.65
N LEU A 21 -15.00 -0.34 0.11
CA LEU A 21 -14.75 -1.28 1.20
C LEU A 21 -15.47 -0.90 2.51
N ARG A 22 -15.73 0.39 2.76
CA ARG A 22 -16.29 0.88 4.04
C ARG A 22 -17.64 0.30 4.43
N SER A 23 -18.42 -0.19 3.48
CA SER A 23 -19.69 -0.86 3.74
C SER A 23 -19.53 -2.29 4.27
N LYS A 24 -18.36 -2.90 4.08
CA LYS A 24 -18.08 -4.31 4.39
C LYS A 24 -17.06 -4.48 5.50
N TYR A 25 -16.19 -3.48 5.69
CA TYR A 25 -15.05 -3.54 6.61
C TYR A 25 -14.94 -2.29 7.47
N GLU A 26 -14.45 -2.46 8.68
CA GLU A 26 -13.88 -1.39 9.48
C GLU A 26 -12.50 -1.07 8.91
N LEU A 27 -12.30 0.15 8.40
CA LEU A 27 -11.12 0.52 7.62
C LEU A 27 -10.04 1.16 8.48
N TYR A 28 -8.80 0.73 8.27
CA TYR A 28 -7.57 1.25 8.82
C TYR A 28 -6.68 1.71 7.67
N GLY A 29 -6.32 2.99 7.62
CA GLY A 29 -5.52 3.56 6.54
C GLY A 29 -4.04 3.65 6.90
N ILE A 30 -3.16 3.36 5.95
CA ILE A 30 -1.73 3.63 6.07
C ILE A 30 -1.24 4.43 4.87
N THR A 31 -0.62 5.58 5.12
CA THR A 31 -0.01 6.45 4.12
C THR A 31 1.50 6.37 4.25
N PHE A 32 2.21 6.27 3.13
CA PHE A 32 3.67 6.19 3.10
C PHE A 32 4.29 7.50 2.65
N SER A 33 5.27 7.99 3.42
CA SER A 33 6.21 9.02 3.02
C SER A 33 7.53 8.34 2.63
N TYR A 34 7.87 8.31 1.35
CA TYR A 34 9.09 7.69 0.82
C TYR A 34 9.96 8.68 0.03
N GLY A 35 9.72 9.98 0.29
CA GLY A 35 10.51 11.06 -0.28
C GLY A 35 9.99 11.64 -1.59
N GLN A 36 8.77 11.29 -2.00
CA GLN A 36 8.03 12.05 -2.99
C GLN A 36 7.75 13.49 -2.48
N LYS A 37 7.42 14.43 -3.38
CA LYS A 37 7.00 15.80 -2.99
C LYS A 37 5.63 15.81 -2.31
N ALA A 38 5.48 15.01 -1.24
CA ALA A 38 4.23 14.43 -0.76
C ALA A 38 3.55 15.15 0.40
N ASN A 39 3.97 16.35 0.78
CA ASN A 39 3.23 17.07 1.85
C ASN A 39 1.76 17.28 1.49
N GLN A 40 1.47 17.46 0.20
CA GLN A 40 0.09 17.61 -0.27
C GLN A 40 -0.68 16.28 -0.23
N GLU A 41 -0.07 15.19 -0.65
CA GLU A 41 -0.70 13.85 -0.60
C GLU A 41 -1.02 13.43 0.84
N ILE A 42 -0.09 13.61 1.77
CA ILE A 42 -0.31 13.31 3.19
C ILE A 42 -1.46 14.15 3.76
N ARG A 43 -1.56 15.43 3.40
CA ARG A 43 -2.68 16.30 3.81
C ARG A 43 -4.00 15.78 3.25
N MET A 44 -4.05 15.41 1.98
CA MET A 44 -5.25 14.87 1.34
C MET A 44 -5.64 13.52 1.93
N ALA A 45 -4.67 12.64 2.20
CA ALA A 45 -4.92 11.37 2.87
C ALA A 45 -5.58 11.58 4.26
N ARG A 46 -5.03 12.48 5.07
CA ARG A 46 -5.62 12.83 6.38
C ARG A 46 -7.03 13.41 6.26
N HIS A 47 -7.26 14.26 5.27
CA HIS A 47 -8.57 14.87 5.02
C HIS A 47 -9.61 13.80 4.67
N PHE A 48 -9.32 12.96 3.68
CA PHE A 48 -10.24 11.89 3.26
C PHE A 48 -10.38 10.77 4.31
N ALA A 49 -9.35 10.48 5.09
CA ALA A 49 -9.45 9.54 6.20
C ALA A 49 -10.53 9.95 7.21
N LYS A 50 -10.63 11.26 7.51
CA LYS A 50 -11.68 11.82 8.37
C LYS A 50 -13.07 11.72 7.71
N ILE A 51 -13.19 12.15 6.44
CA ILE A 51 -14.47 12.12 5.70
C ILE A 51 -15.02 10.69 5.58
N LEU A 52 -14.15 9.72 5.34
CA LEU A 52 -14.53 8.32 5.18
C LEU A 52 -14.66 7.58 6.51
N ASN A 53 -14.42 8.27 7.63
CA ASN A 53 -14.45 7.71 8.99
C ASN A 53 -13.59 6.45 9.14
N LEU A 54 -12.32 6.52 8.66
CA LEU A 54 -11.37 5.46 8.92
C LEU A 54 -11.16 5.34 10.43
N LYS A 55 -11.13 4.11 10.94
CA LYS A 55 -11.00 3.81 12.38
C LYS A 55 -9.67 4.29 12.94
N ASP A 56 -8.61 4.13 12.15
CA ASP A 56 -7.28 4.64 12.45
C ASP A 56 -6.58 5.01 11.13
N HIS A 57 -5.67 5.97 11.17
CA HIS A 57 -4.89 6.38 10.00
C HIS A 57 -3.45 6.68 10.42
N LYS A 58 -2.53 5.84 9.94
CA LYS A 58 -1.10 5.95 10.23
C LYS A 58 -0.32 6.55 9.06
N ASN A 59 0.70 7.33 9.38
CA ASN A 59 1.72 7.74 8.42
C ASN A 59 3.01 6.99 8.72
N ALA A 60 3.46 6.19 7.76
CA ALA A 60 4.73 5.47 7.83
C ALA A 60 5.79 6.25 7.06
N ASN A 61 6.80 6.74 7.77
CA ASN A 61 7.97 7.37 7.16
C ASN A 61 8.98 6.28 6.78
N ILE A 62 9.21 6.13 5.48
CA ILE A 62 10.17 5.22 4.88
C ILE A 62 11.08 5.97 3.90
N GLU A 63 11.44 7.22 4.22
CA GLU A 63 12.23 8.09 3.35
C GLU A 63 13.61 7.54 3.01
N PHE A 64 14.17 6.65 3.85
CA PHE A 64 15.40 5.93 3.56
C PHE A 64 15.35 5.16 2.22
N MET A 65 14.18 4.83 1.72
CA MET A 65 14.02 4.19 0.41
C MET A 65 14.53 5.07 -0.75
N LYS A 66 14.56 6.38 -0.58
CA LYS A 66 15.20 7.27 -1.56
C LYS A 66 16.65 6.88 -1.84
N ASP A 67 17.39 6.57 -0.77
CA ASP A 67 18.81 6.26 -0.88
C ASP A 67 19.04 4.93 -1.59
N LEU A 68 18.10 3.98 -1.42
CA LEU A 68 18.12 2.69 -2.10
C LEU A 68 17.88 2.82 -3.62
N TYR A 69 17.03 3.77 -4.03
CA TYR A 69 16.61 3.93 -5.42
C TYR A 69 17.28 5.10 -6.16
N ALA A 70 18.03 5.97 -5.46
CA ALA A 70 18.51 7.27 -5.94
C ALA A 70 19.32 7.21 -7.25
N ARG A 71 19.95 6.07 -7.58
CA ARG A 71 20.77 5.92 -8.77
C ARG A 71 20.02 5.34 -9.97
N THR A 72 18.85 4.76 -9.79
CA THR A 72 18.21 3.89 -10.80
C THR A 72 16.85 4.37 -11.27
N ASN A 73 16.26 5.40 -10.62
CA ASN A 73 14.88 5.76 -10.89
C ASN A 73 14.68 7.26 -11.15
N ALA A 74 13.96 7.59 -12.23
CA ALA A 74 13.68 8.96 -12.63
C ALA A 74 12.78 9.72 -11.63
N LEU A 75 11.97 9.03 -10.85
CA LEU A 75 11.07 9.65 -9.87
C LEU A 75 11.79 10.03 -8.57
N THR A 76 12.91 9.39 -8.26
CA THR A 76 13.70 9.64 -7.05
C THR A 76 14.99 10.41 -7.30
N ASN A 77 15.41 10.53 -8.57
CA ASN A 77 16.61 11.23 -8.98
C ASN A 77 16.25 12.45 -9.85
N SER A 78 16.42 13.65 -9.31
CA SER A 78 16.13 14.92 -10.02
C SER A 78 17.00 15.16 -11.26
N LYS A 79 18.11 14.42 -11.44
CA LYS A 79 19.01 14.50 -12.60
C LYS A 79 18.53 13.66 -13.80
N ILE A 80 17.58 12.73 -13.57
CA ILE A 80 17.01 11.90 -14.62
C ILE A 80 15.72 12.57 -15.11
N LYS A 81 15.65 12.85 -16.41
CA LYS A 81 14.47 13.43 -17.03
C LYS A 81 13.33 12.40 -17.05
N ILE A 82 12.15 12.80 -16.58
CA ILE A 82 10.95 11.93 -16.63
C ILE A 82 10.58 11.76 -18.11
N PRO A 83 10.50 10.53 -18.63
CA PRO A 83 10.15 10.27 -20.02
C PRO A 83 8.67 10.62 -20.27
N GLU A 84 8.37 11.11 -21.49
CA GLU A 84 7.00 11.45 -21.90
C GLU A 84 6.11 10.22 -22.13
N LYS A 85 6.74 9.07 -22.43
CA LYS A 85 6.08 7.78 -22.60
C LYS A 85 6.52 6.84 -21.47
N PHE A 86 5.72 5.79 -21.23
CA PHE A 86 6.10 4.79 -20.25
C PHE A 86 7.48 4.20 -20.59
N ASP A 87 8.38 4.31 -19.62
CA ASP A 87 9.71 3.71 -19.65
C ASP A 87 9.97 3.03 -18.31
N TYR A 88 10.64 1.90 -18.31
CA TYR A 88 10.85 1.13 -17.09
C TYR A 88 11.71 1.86 -16.04
N THR A 89 12.41 2.93 -16.43
CA THR A 89 13.17 3.80 -15.52
C THR A 89 12.30 4.59 -14.52
N ILE A 90 10.98 4.69 -14.77
CA ILE A 90 10.04 5.28 -13.81
C ILE A 90 9.49 4.24 -12.81
N VAL A 91 9.75 2.96 -13.04
CA VAL A 91 9.29 1.90 -12.14
C VAL A 91 10.22 1.83 -10.93
N VAL A 92 9.69 2.15 -9.76
CA VAL A 92 10.40 1.93 -8.49
C VAL A 92 10.35 0.43 -8.19
N PRO A 93 11.51 -0.28 -8.17
CA PRO A 93 11.51 -1.73 -8.03
C PRO A 93 10.76 -2.21 -6.79
N ILE A 94 9.80 -3.12 -6.99
CA ILE A 94 9.00 -3.77 -5.92
C ILE A 94 8.44 -2.84 -4.84
N ARG A 95 8.17 -1.58 -5.18
CA ARG A 95 7.66 -0.59 -4.21
C ARG A 95 6.39 -1.08 -3.52
N ASN A 96 5.45 -1.64 -4.28
CA ASN A 96 4.20 -2.13 -3.71
C ASN A 96 4.44 -3.34 -2.79
N ALA A 97 5.46 -4.18 -3.03
CA ALA A 97 5.81 -5.25 -2.10
C ALA A 97 6.21 -4.70 -0.72
N VAL A 98 7.02 -3.64 -0.68
CA VAL A 98 7.42 -2.98 0.58
C VAL A 98 6.21 -2.43 1.31
N PHE A 99 5.36 -1.69 0.61
CA PHE A 99 4.15 -1.11 1.19
C PHE A 99 3.20 -2.19 1.72
N LEU A 100 2.97 -3.23 0.94
CA LEU A 100 2.12 -4.36 1.31
C LEU A 100 2.69 -5.15 2.48
N SER A 101 4.03 -5.30 2.58
CA SER A 101 4.67 -5.95 3.72
C SER A 101 4.41 -5.21 5.03
N ILE A 102 4.59 -3.89 5.04
CA ILE A 102 4.35 -3.06 6.23
C ILE A 102 2.85 -3.05 6.59
N ALA A 103 1.97 -2.92 5.58
CA ALA A 103 0.52 -2.95 5.80
C ALA A 103 0.05 -4.31 6.32
N SER A 104 0.63 -5.42 5.84
CA SER A 104 0.31 -6.78 6.27
C SER A 104 0.78 -7.05 7.70
N ALA A 105 1.96 -6.56 8.09
CA ALA A 105 2.42 -6.64 9.47
C ALA A 105 1.43 -5.95 10.43
N TRP A 106 0.94 -4.76 10.05
CA TRP A 106 -0.09 -4.08 10.82
C TRP A 106 -1.42 -4.84 10.80
N ALA A 107 -1.83 -5.41 9.66
CA ALA A 107 -3.03 -6.22 9.55
C ALA A 107 -3.02 -7.42 10.50
N PHE A 108 -1.92 -8.17 10.58
CA PHE A 108 -1.75 -9.26 11.54
C PHE A 108 -1.83 -8.75 12.98
N ALA A 109 -1.21 -7.61 13.29
CA ALA A 109 -1.21 -7.04 14.64
C ALA A 109 -2.62 -6.66 15.14
N ILE A 110 -3.48 -6.12 14.25
CA ILE A 110 -4.84 -5.69 14.62
C ILE A 110 -5.92 -6.75 14.34
N GLY A 111 -5.56 -7.91 13.82
CA GLY A 111 -6.48 -8.97 13.44
C GLY A 111 -7.37 -8.62 12.23
N ALA A 112 -6.85 -7.84 11.28
CA ALA A 112 -7.51 -7.59 10.00
C ALA A 112 -7.43 -8.84 9.10
N THR A 113 -8.36 -8.95 8.15
CA THR A 113 -8.45 -10.09 7.23
C THR A 113 -8.23 -9.69 5.77
N LEU A 114 -8.11 -8.40 5.51
CA LEU A 114 -7.87 -7.85 4.17
C LEU A 114 -6.79 -6.77 4.24
N VAL A 115 -5.86 -6.82 3.31
CA VAL A 115 -4.97 -5.70 2.96
C VAL A 115 -5.30 -5.29 1.54
N ALA A 116 -5.52 -4.01 1.30
CA ALA A 116 -5.92 -3.52 -0.02
C ALA A 116 -5.09 -2.30 -0.43
N TYR A 117 -4.99 -2.08 -1.72
CA TYR A 117 -4.39 -0.89 -2.32
C TYR A 117 -5.11 -0.50 -3.60
N GLY A 118 -5.02 0.78 -3.98
CA GLY A 118 -5.63 1.29 -5.19
C GLY A 118 -4.77 0.95 -6.41
N ALA A 119 -5.13 -0.10 -7.13
CA ALA A 119 -4.58 -0.43 -8.44
C ALA A 119 -5.74 -0.66 -9.43
N HIS A 120 -5.57 -0.22 -10.68
CA HIS A 120 -6.58 -0.36 -11.70
C HIS A 120 -6.04 -1.06 -12.96
N LYS A 121 -6.93 -1.38 -13.92
CA LYS A 121 -6.53 -2.11 -15.14
C LYS A 121 -5.45 -1.40 -15.98
N GLY A 122 -5.32 -0.08 -15.87
CA GLY A 122 -4.28 0.71 -16.55
C GLY A 122 -2.87 0.45 -16.01
N ASP A 123 -2.76 -0.05 -14.76
CA ASP A 123 -1.49 -0.30 -14.11
C ASP A 123 -0.82 -1.63 -14.50
N LYS A 124 -1.34 -2.34 -15.51
CA LYS A 124 -0.81 -3.65 -15.95
C LYS A 124 0.67 -3.63 -16.34
N GLN A 125 1.18 -2.45 -16.75
CA GLN A 125 2.59 -2.25 -17.07
C GLN A 125 3.50 -2.28 -15.83
N TYR A 126 2.92 -2.15 -14.62
CA TYR A 126 3.63 -2.32 -13.35
C TYR A 126 3.39 -3.73 -12.83
N PRO A 127 4.40 -4.62 -12.84
CA PRO A 127 4.21 -6.02 -12.46
C PRO A 127 3.68 -6.21 -11.04
N ASP A 128 4.07 -5.34 -10.10
CA ASP A 128 3.64 -5.37 -8.70
C ASP A 128 2.22 -4.78 -8.44
N CYS A 129 1.55 -4.33 -9.52
CA CYS A 129 0.12 -3.98 -9.49
C CYS A 129 -0.78 -5.12 -10.00
N ARG A 130 -0.22 -6.22 -10.49
CA ARG A 130 -1.01 -7.32 -11.07
C ARG A 130 -1.65 -8.18 -9.98
N PRO A 131 -2.89 -8.68 -10.18
CA PRO A 131 -3.58 -9.51 -9.17
C PRO A 131 -2.81 -10.77 -8.76
N GLU A 132 -2.07 -11.38 -9.69
CA GLU A 132 -1.25 -12.55 -9.40
C GLU A 132 -0.14 -12.24 -8.39
N PHE A 133 0.47 -11.06 -8.52
CA PHE A 133 1.52 -10.62 -7.60
C PHE A 133 0.98 -10.48 -6.18
N SER A 134 -0.12 -9.73 -5.99
CA SER A 134 -0.71 -9.52 -4.66
C SER A 134 -1.18 -10.83 -4.04
N ARG A 135 -1.77 -11.73 -4.83
CA ARG A 135 -2.18 -13.07 -4.34
C ARG A 135 -0.97 -13.87 -3.82
N LYS A 136 0.10 -13.99 -4.61
CA LYS A 136 1.33 -14.72 -4.21
C LYS A 136 1.98 -14.10 -2.99
N LEU A 137 1.99 -12.77 -2.90
CA LEU A 137 2.55 -12.06 -1.75
C LEU A 137 1.71 -12.33 -0.48
N GLY A 138 0.39 -12.31 -0.58
CA GLY A 138 -0.51 -12.68 0.51
C GLY A 138 -0.33 -14.11 0.98
N GLU A 139 -0.12 -15.06 0.06
CA GLU A 139 0.21 -16.45 0.38
C GLU A 139 1.53 -16.55 1.15
N ALA A 140 2.57 -15.82 0.71
CA ALA A 140 3.86 -15.78 1.40
C ALA A 140 3.75 -15.20 2.82
N PHE A 141 2.98 -14.12 3.02
CA PHE A 141 2.75 -13.56 4.35
C PHE A 141 2.01 -14.53 5.27
N ASN A 142 0.97 -15.21 4.77
CA ASN A 142 0.26 -16.22 5.56
C ASN A 142 1.16 -17.42 5.90
N SER A 143 2.06 -17.80 5.01
CA SER A 143 3.06 -18.84 5.27
C SER A 143 4.04 -18.40 6.36
N GLY A 144 4.46 -17.14 6.37
CA GLY A 144 5.35 -16.58 7.40
C GLY A 144 4.72 -16.46 8.79
N GLU A 145 3.38 -16.42 8.87
CA GLU A 145 2.60 -16.34 10.11
C GLU A 145 1.82 -17.64 10.41
N ILE A 146 2.19 -18.75 9.77
CA ILE A 146 1.39 -19.98 9.80
C ILE A 146 1.14 -20.49 11.22
N ASP A 147 2.15 -20.47 12.09
CA ASP A 147 2.02 -20.95 13.46
C ASP A 147 1.08 -20.05 14.27
N GLY A 148 1.22 -18.74 14.12
CA GLY A 148 0.32 -17.77 14.76
C GLY A 148 -1.13 -17.90 14.31
N ILE A 149 -1.34 -18.26 13.03
CA ILE A 149 -2.68 -18.50 12.46
C ILE A 149 -3.25 -19.81 13.01
N GLN A 150 -2.46 -20.90 13.07
CA GLN A 150 -2.90 -22.19 13.60
C GLN A 150 -3.24 -22.13 15.09
N LEU A 151 -2.50 -21.33 15.86
CA LEU A 151 -2.75 -21.08 17.28
C LEU A 151 -3.93 -20.11 17.53
N GLY A 152 -4.54 -19.56 16.48
CA GLY A 152 -5.63 -18.59 16.62
C GLY A 152 -5.20 -17.19 17.09
N LEU A 153 -3.90 -16.92 17.18
CA LEU A 153 -3.32 -15.64 17.58
C LEU A 153 -3.34 -14.61 16.44
N ARG A 154 -3.38 -15.07 15.21
CA ARG A 154 -3.43 -14.26 13.98
C ARG A 154 -4.57 -14.69 13.08
N LYS A 155 -5.04 -13.78 12.25
CA LYS A 155 -6.03 -14.12 11.21
C LYS A 155 -5.35 -14.19 9.84
N LYS A 156 -5.73 -15.18 9.05
CA LYS A 156 -5.31 -15.24 7.64
C LYS A 156 -5.74 -13.97 6.92
N ILE A 157 -4.84 -13.40 6.13
CA ILE A 157 -5.11 -12.20 5.33
C ILE A 157 -5.25 -12.53 3.84
N THR A 158 -6.02 -11.71 3.14
CA THR A 158 -6.02 -11.60 1.68
C THR A 158 -5.34 -10.28 1.29
N VAL A 159 -4.54 -10.30 0.26
CA VAL A 159 -3.92 -9.09 -0.32
C VAL A 159 -4.49 -8.86 -1.71
#